data_8c89b53e045a90a64ee4be5097c87078
#
_entry.id   8c89b53e045a90a64ee4be5097c87078
#
_cell.length_a   1.000
_cell.length_b   1.000
_cell.length_c   1.000
_cell.angle_alpha   90.00
_cell.angle_beta   90.00
_cell.angle_gamma   90.00
#
_symmetry.space_group_name_H-M   'P 1'
#
loop_
_entity.id
_entity.type
_entity.pdbx_description
1 polymer ?
#
loop_
_entity_poly.entity_id
_entity_poly.type
_entity_poly.pdbx_seq_one_letter_code
_entity_poly.pdbx_strand_id
1 'polypeptide(L)'
;MDFKIQWFPGHMTKAKRMMEQQLKLVDVVVEMLDARIPRSSSNPMLIQMLGDKPKVVALNKIDMADPEKTEKWLQTFKNSGLPVCKVDCSTGKGVKQMVAAIQQVARPVTDKWLRKGVRNRSIRVMIVGVPNVGKSTLINRLVGKNKVVAADRPGVTRGQQWVTIAKGLELLDTPGVLWPKFEDPEVGFCLAVTGAIKEDVYDRETAVELLLERLMHIYPEDLRVKYAIDFSEAEPVREVMSKIAVARGCLKVGGVLDIDKVIQLVLRDFRTGRLGRFTLDEPSENN
;
A
#
# COMPACT_ATOMS: atom_id res chain seq x y z
N MET A 1 12.44 12.74 14.42
CA MET A 1 12.94 11.49 13.84
C MET A 1 13.97 11.82 12.77
N ASP A 2 15.20 11.26 12.80
CA ASP A 2 16.24 11.46 11.76
C ASP A 2 16.39 10.15 10.94
N PHE A 3 15.37 9.81 10.15
CA PHE A 3 15.38 8.65 9.27
C PHE A 3 15.72 9.08 7.85
N LYS A 4 16.88 8.61 7.33
CA LYS A 4 17.40 9.01 6.02
C LYS A 4 17.24 7.91 5.00
N ILE A 5 16.73 8.28 3.82
CA ILE A 5 16.63 7.41 2.65
C ILE A 5 17.57 7.95 1.58
N GLN A 6 18.46 7.09 1.09
CA GLN A 6 19.31 7.41 -0.06
C GLN A 6 18.50 7.19 -1.33
N TRP A 7 17.85 8.25 -1.81
CA TRP A 7 16.93 8.16 -2.93
C TRP A 7 17.50 8.80 -4.19
N PHE A 8 17.47 8.07 -5.30
CA PHE A 8 17.99 8.55 -6.60
C PHE A 8 16.84 8.98 -7.53
N PRO A 9 16.69 10.29 -7.84
CA PRO A 9 15.52 10.81 -8.56
C PRO A 9 15.46 10.50 -10.07
N GLY A 10 16.52 9.95 -10.67
CA GLY A 10 16.63 9.82 -12.15
C GLY A 10 15.54 8.98 -12.83
N HIS A 11 15.01 7.93 -12.19
CA HIS A 11 13.98 7.08 -12.78
C HIS A 11 12.56 7.66 -12.67
N MET A 12 12.35 8.66 -11.86
CA MET A 12 11.03 9.12 -11.44
C MET A 12 10.42 10.17 -12.36
N THR A 13 11.24 10.97 -13.04
CA THR A 13 10.75 11.91 -14.06
C THR A 13 10.12 11.14 -15.23
N LYS A 14 10.69 10.00 -15.60
CA LYS A 14 10.12 9.11 -16.62
C LYS A 14 8.81 8.47 -16.13
N ALA A 15 8.78 7.99 -14.88
CA ALA A 15 7.59 7.42 -14.26
C ALA A 15 6.45 8.44 -14.15
N LYS A 16 6.76 9.68 -13.75
CA LYS A 16 5.79 10.78 -13.70
C LYS A 16 5.17 11.04 -15.08
N ARG A 17 5.98 11.25 -16.11
CA ARG A 17 5.49 11.48 -17.49
C ARG A 17 4.64 10.32 -18.00
N MET A 18 5.04 9.08 -17.72
CA MET A 18 4.28 7.90 -18.11
C MET A 18 2.92 7.87 -17.40
N MET A 19 2.88 8.18 -16.11
CA MET A 19 1.63 8.26 -15.34
C MET A 19 0.70 9.36 -15.88
N GLU A 20 1.23 10.55 -16.18
CA GLU A 20 0.45 11.64 -16.81
C GLU A 20 -0.19 11.24 -18.14
N GLN A 21 0.55 10.49 -18.96
CA GLN A 21 0.03 9.96 -20.21
C GLN A 21 -1.05 8.91 -19.98
N GLN A 22 -0.84 7.99 -19.06
CA GLN A 22 -1.79 6.93 -18.73
C GLN A 22 -3.08 7.47 -18.09
N LEU A 23 -2.97 8.49 -17.23
CA LEU A 23 -4.13 9.14 -16.61
C LEU A 23 -5.09 9.75 -17.65
N LYS A 24 -4.59 10.20 -18.81
CA LYS A 24 -5.44 10.72 -19.91
C LYS A 24 -6.32 9.65 -20.56
N LEU A 25 -5.96 8.38 -20.42
CA LEU A 25 -6.60 7.25 -21.08
C LEU A 25 -7.67 6.57 -20.24
N VAL A 26 -7.71 6.86 -18.94
CA VAL A 26 -8.60 6.21 -17.98
C VAL A 26 -9.69 7.15 -17.48
N ASP A 27 -10.80 6.55 -17.10
CA ASP A 27 -12.01 7.27 -16.67
C ASP A 27 -12.09 7.32 -15.14
N VAL A 28 -11.55 6.30 -14.45
CA VAL A 28 -11.55 6.18 -12.98
C VAL A 28 -10.18 5.71 -12.51
N VAL A 29 -9.74 6.20 -11.36
CA VAL A 29 -8.53 5.72 -10.69
C VAL A 29 -8.88 5.06 -9.37
N VAL A 30 -8.27 3.89 -9.11
CA VAL A 30 -8.29 3.23 -7.81
C VAL A 30 -6.93 3.48 -7.15
N GLU A 31 -6.91 4.24 -6.07
CA GLU A 31 -5.72 4.41 -5.24
C GLU A 31 -5.70 3.33 -4.17
N MET A 32 -4.73 2.41 -4.28
CA MET A 32 -4.52 1.37 -3.27
C MET A 32 -3.59 1.90 -2.18
N LEU A 33 -4.07 1.87 -0.94
CA LEU A 33 -3.33 2.23 0.26
C LEU A 33 -3.11 1.00 1.13
N ASP A 34 -1.99 0.97 1.84
CA ASP A 34 -1.72 -0.03 2.87
C ASP A 34 -2.40 0.39 4.18
N ALA A 35 -3.33 -0.40 4.68
CA ALA A 35 -4.11 -0.08 5.88
C ALA A 35 -3.25 0.05 7.15
N ARG A 36 -1.99 -0.42 7.13
CA ARG A 36 -1.04 -0.21 8.22
C ARG A 36 -0.44 1.20 8.23
N ILE A 37 -0.45 1.86 7.07
CA ILE A 37 0.14 3.19 6.84
C ILE A 37 -0.70 3.99 5.83
N PRO A 38 -1.99 4.27 6.11
CA PRO A 38 -2.89 4.87 5.12
C PRO A 38 -2.43 6.23 4.60
N ARG A 39 -1.97 7.13 5.47
CA ARG A 39 -1.42 8.44 5.10
C ARG A 39 -0.12 8.29 4.34
N SER A 40 0.82 7.53 4.90
CA SER A 40 2.17 7.39 4.34
C SER A 40 2.20 6.62 3.01
N SER A 41 1.21 5.78 2.72
CA SER A 41 1.07 5.10 1.43
C SER A 41 0.30 5.90 0.37
N SER A 42 -0.34 7.01 0.74
CA SER A 42 -0.98 7.92 -0.22
C SER A 42 0.07 8.78 -0.93
N ASN A 43 -0.07 8.90 -2.25
CA ASN A 43 0.90 9.62 -3.08
C ASN A 43 0.40 11.04 -3.36
N PRO A 44 0.99 12.09 -2.73
CA PRO A 44 0.53 13.47 -2.90
C PRO A 44 0.70 13.98 -4.34
N MET A 45 1.73 13.52 -5.05
CA MET A 45 1.92 13.85 -6.47
C MET A 45 0.77 13.28 -7.34
N LEU A 46 0.30 12.07 -7.03
CA LEU A 46 -0.84 11.49 -7.72
C LEU A 46 -2.12 12.31 -7.50
N ILE A 47 -2.36 12.75 -6.27
CA ILE A 47 -3.54 13.58 -5.92
C ILE A 47 -3.56 14.85 -6.77
N GLN A 48 -2.41 15.54 -6.89
CA GLN A 48 -2.27 16.73 -7.74
C GLN A 48 -2.52 16.44 -9.22
N MET A 49 -2.05 15.28 -9.72
CA MET A 49 -2.21 14.89 -11.13
C MET A 49 -3.64 14.47 -11.49
N LEU A 50 -4.41 13.97 -10.53
CA LEU A 50 -5.76 13.47 -10.78
C LEU A 50 -6.76 14.60 -11.07
N GLY A 51 -6.59 15.78 -10.45
CA GLY A 51 -7.58 16.85 -10.54
C GLY A 51 -8.99 16.32 -10.20
N ASP A 52 -9.97 16.62 -11.06
CA ASP A 52 -11.39 16.22 -10.87
C ASP A 52 -11.70 14.77 -11.33
N LYS A 53 -10.69 13.98 -11.65
CA LYS A 53 -10.90 12.60 -12.12
C LYS A 53 -11.51 11.73 -11.01
N PRO A 54 -12.58 10.97 -11.30
CA PRO A 54 -13.20 10.07 -10.34
C PRO A 54 -12.16 9.12 -9.70
N LYS A 55 -12.16 9.08 -8.37
CA LYS A 55 -11.22 8.26 -7.59
C LYS A 55 -11.96 7.40 -6.57
N VAL A 56 -11.48 6.16 -6.38
CA VAL A 56 -11.87 5.26 -5.29
C VAL A 56 -10.61 4.94 -4.48
N VAL A 57 -10.69 5.01 -3.16
CA VAL A 57 -9.64 4.57 -2.26
C VAL A 57 -9.89 3.11 -1.87
N ALA A 58 -8.87 2.26 -2.02
CA ALA A 58 -8.91 0.87 -1.58
C ALA A 58 -7.88 0.66 -0.46
N LEU A 59 -8.34 0.56 0.79
CA LEU A 59 -7.50 0.19 1.93
C LEU A 59 -7.27 -1.31 1.91
N ASN A 60 -6.06 -1.72 1.52
CA ASN A 60 -5.64 -3.13 1.44
C ASN A 60 -4.85 -3.56 2.68
N LYS A 61 -4.69 -4.86 2.87
CA LYS A 61 -4.00 -5.50 4.01
C LYS A 61 -4.69 -5.24 5.36
N ILE A 62 -6.01 -5.14 5.33
CA ILE A 62 -6.82 -4.97 6.55
C ILE A 62 -6.73 -6.16 7.53
N ASP A 63 -6.25 -7.29 7.04
CA ASP A 63 -5.91 -8.48 7.82
C ASP A 63 -4.68 -8.29 8.71
N MET A 64 -3.78 -7.35 8.35
CA MET A 64 -2.54 -7.01 9.05
C MET A 64 -2.62 -5.68 9.79
N ALA A 65 -3.70 -4.92 9.63
CA ALA A 65 -3.87 -3.59 10.21
C ALA A 65 -4.75 -3.63 11.47
N ASP A 66 -4.54 -2.68 12.36
CA ASP A 66 -5.38 -2.44 13.52
C ASP A 66 -6.84 -2.17 13.09
N PRO A 67 -7.82 -2.95 13.60
CA PRO A 67 -9.20 -2.81 13.18
C PRO A 67 -9.82 -1.47 13.57
N GLU A 68 -9.54 -0.96 14.78
CA GLU A 68 -10.12 0.29 15.26
C GLU A 68 -9.57 1.49 14.50
N LYS A 69 -8.24 1.54 14.30
CA LYS A 69 -7.60 2.58 13.48
C LYS A 69 -8.05 2.49 12.02
N THR A 70 -8.27 1.28 11.50
CA THR A 70 -8.81 1.09 10.14
C THR A 70 -10.20 1.70 10.00
N GLU A 71 -11.09 1.54 10.98
CA GLU A 71 -12.43 2.18 10.95
C GLU A 71 -12.34 3.71 11.04
N LYS A 72 -11.45 4.24 11.90
CA LYS A 72 -11.22 5.69 12.00
C LYS A 72 -10.73 6.26 10.65
N TRP A 73 -9.79 5.58 9.98
CA TRP A 73 -9.31 5.97 8.65
C TRP A 73 -10.41 5.93 7.58
N LEU A 74 -11.28 4.91 7.62
CA LEU A 74 -12.44 4.85 6.71
C LEU A 74 -13.36 6.06 6.92
N GLN A 75 -13.60 6.45 8.16
CA GLN A 75 -14.43 7.62 8.46
C GLN A 75 -13.75 8.91 7.97
N THR A 76 -12.44 9.06 8.18
CA THR A 76 -11.67 10.21 7.67
C THR A 76 -11.80 10.36 6.16
N PHE A 77 -11.62 9.28 5.39
CA PHE A 77 -11.79 9.32 3.93
C PHE A 77 -13.23 9.63 3.52
N LYS A 78 -14.23 9.07 4.20
CA LYS A 78 -15.65 9.38 3.92
C LYS A 78 -15.98 10.85 4.18
N ASN A 79 -15.47 11.40 5.28
CA ASN A 79 -15.69 12.81 5.64
C ASN A 79 -15.05 13.74 4.60
N SER A 80 -13.95 13.33 3.97
CA SER A 80 -13.34 14.05 2.84
C SER A 80 -14.08 13.84 1.50
N GLY A 81 -15.24 13.18 1.50
CA GLY A 81 -16.01 12.90 0.30
C GLY A 81 -15.41 11.83 -0.63
N LEU A 82 -14.40 11.11 -0.18
CA LEU A 82 -13.73 10.07 -0.98
C LEU A 82 -14.42 8.71 -0.79
N PRO A 83 -14.89 8.08 -1.86
CA PRO A 83 -15.34 6.69 -1.81
C PRO A 83 -14.19 5.78 -1.40
N VAL A 84 -14.37 5.07 -0.29
CA VAL A 84 -13.34 4.20 0.29
C VAL A 84 -13.90 2.80 0.55
N CYS A 85 -13.10 1.78 0.26
CA CYS A 85 -13.41 0.37 0.50
C CYS A 85 -12.32 -0.33 1.29
N LYS A 86 -12.71 -1.18 2.25
CA LYS A 86 -11.80 -2.15 2.87
C LYS A 86 -11.58 -3.32 1.93
N VAL A 87 -10.32 -3.68 1.71
CA VAL A 87 -9.96 -4.79 0.81
C VAL A 87 -8.92 -5.67 1.48
N ASP A 88 -9.10 -6.97 1.34
CA ASP A 88 -8.05 -7.96 1.52
C ASP A 88 -7.85 -8.67 0.17
N CYS A 89 -6.79 -8.28 -0.54
CA CYS A 89 -6.50 -8.85 -1.85
C CYS A 89 -6.06 -10.32 -1.77
N SER A 90 -5.61 -10.83 -0.61
CA SER A 90 -5.21 -12.22 -0.43
C SER A 90 -6.41 -13.15 -0.43
N THR A 91 -7.48 -12.80 0.30
CA THR A 91 -8.72 -13.57 0.38
C THR A 91 -9.77 -13.13 -0.64
N GLY A 92 -9.70 -11.88 -1.12
CA GLY A 92 -10.69 -11.26 -2.01
C GLY A 92 -11.84 -10.57 -1.28
N LYS A 93 -11.78 -10.47 0.05
CA LYS A 93 -12.76 -9.72 0.84
C LYS A 93 -12.76 -8.26 0.41
N GLY A 94 -13.93 -7.68 0.20
CA GLY A 94 -14.09 -6.28 -0.21
C GLY A 94 -13.91 -5.98 -1.71
N VAL A 95 -13.39 -6.91 -2.52
CA VAL A 95 -13.14 -6.66 -3.96
C VAL A 95 -14.44 -6.39 -4.72
N LYS A 96 -15.54 -7.09 -4.41
CA LYS A 96 -16.85 -6.84 -5.04
C LYS A 96 -17.37 -5.44 -4.72
N GLN A 97 -17.23 -5.00 -3.47
CA GLN A 97 -17.62 -3.67 -3.01
C GLN A 97 -16.80 -2.58 -3.72
N MET A 98 -15.49 -2.80 -3.89
CA MET A 98 -14.63 -1.90 -4.66
C MET A 98 -15.07 -1.78 -6.12
N VAL A 99 -15.40 -2.90 -6.79
CA VAL A 99 -15.92 -2.88 -8.16
C VAL A 99 -17.24 -2.11 -8.25
N ALA A 100 -18.15 -2.27 -7.31
CA ALA A 100 -19.39 -1.52 -7.24
C ALA A 100 -19.14 -0.01 -7.02
N ALA A 101 -18.18 0.35 -6.15
CA ALA A 101 -17.78 1.75 -5.94
C ALA A 101 -17.19 2.38 -7.22
N ILE A 102 -16.35 1.65 -7.97
CA ILE A 102 -15.83 2.09 -9.27
C ILE A 102 -16.98 2.41 -10.24
N GLN A 103 -17.96 1.52 -10.35
CA GLN A 103 -19.14 1.72 -11.22
C GLN A 103 -19.96 2.93 -10.77
N GLN A 104 -20.10 3.14 -9.46
CA GLN A 104 -20.83 4.27 -8.90
C GLN A 104 -20.15 5.61 -9.22
N VAL A 105 -18.85 5.75 -8.98
CA VAL A 105 -18.12 7.00 -9.27
C VAL A 105 -17.99 7.28 -10.76
N ALA A 106 -18.10 6.26 -11.61
CA ALA A 106 -18.08 6.41 -13.06
C ALA A 106 -19.41 6.88 -13.66
N ARG A 107 -20.52 6.87 -12.91
CA ARG A 107 -21.85 7.25 -13.43
C ARG A 107 -21.85 8.58 -14.17
N PRO A 108 -21.31 9.70 -13.66
CA PRO A 108 -21.31 10.97 -14.38
C PRO A 108 -20.63 10.89 -15.74
N VAL A 109 -19.58 10.07 -15.86
CA VAL A 109 -18.86 9.84 -17.11
C VAL A 109 -19.70 9.01 -18.08
N THR A 110 -20.29 7.93 -17.61
CA THR A 110 -21.14 7.05 -18.43
C THR A 110 -22.40 7.76 -18.91
N ASP A 111 -23.04 8.59 -18.08
CA ASP A 111 -24.21 9.38 -18.43
C ASP A 111 -23.88 10.41 -19.52
N LYS A 112 -22.69 11.04 -19.46
CA LYS A 112 -22.20 11.93 -20.50
C LYS A 112 -22.01 11.20 -21.83
N TRP A 113 -21.53 9.93 -21.83
CA TRP A 113 -21.40 9.13 -23.04
C TRP A 113 -22.77 8.78 -23.63
N LEU A 114 -23.71 8.35 -22.79
CA LEU A 114 -25.07 8.00 -23.23
C LEU A 114 -25.77 9.17 -23.88
N ARG A 115 -25.65 10.40 -23.31
CA ARG A 115 -26.18 11.63 -23.92
C ARG A 115 -25.56 11.95 -25.29
N LYS A 116 -24.31 11.51 -25.52
CA LYS A 116 -23.63 11.66 -26.81
C LYS A 116 -23.90 10.49 -27.78
N GLY A 117 -24.81 9.58 -27.43
CA GLY A 117 -25.13 8.40 -28.25
C GLY A 117 -24.08 7.28 -28.19
N VAL A 118 -23.05 7.39 -27.34
CA VAL A 118 -22.03 6.36 -27.17
C VAL A 118 -22.57 5.28 -26.25
N ARG A 119 -22.90 4.14 -26.86
CA ARG A 119 -23.35 2.92 -26.16
C ARG A 119 -22.22 1.88 -26.18
N ASN A 120 -22.17 1.00 -25.20
CA ASN A 120 -21.23 -0.14 -25.15
C ASN A 120 -19.73 0.21 -25.02
N ARG A 121 -19.39 1.38 -24.45
CA ARG A 121 -18.00 1.67 -24.08
C ARG A 121 -17.73 1.19 -22.64
N SER A 122 -16.67 0.42 -22.45
CA SER A 122 -16.20 0.02 -21.13
C SER A 122 -15.57 1.22 -20.39
N ILE A 123 -15.81 1.26 -19.06
CA ILE A 123 -15.13 2.18 -18.15
C ILE A 123 -13.68 1.74 -18.03
N ARG A 124 -12.76 2.62 -18.29
CA ARG A 124 -11.32 2.40 -18.19
C ARG A 124 -10.81 2.77 -16.82
N VAL A 125 -10.20 1.80 -16.15
CA VAL A 125 -9.73 1.91 -14.77
C VAL A 125 -8.22 1.79 -14.72
N MET A 126 -7.59 2.59 -13.87
CA MET A 126 -6.18 2.50 -13.53
C MET A 126 -6.06 2.22 -12.03
N ILE A 127 -5.24 1.24 -11.64
CA ILE A 127 -4.92 0.98 -10.23
C ILE A 127 -3.54 1.52 -9.94
N VAL A 128 -3.44 2.41 -8.97
CA VAL A 128 -2.20 3.06 -8.54
C VAL A 128 -1.95 2.80 -7.05
N GLY A 129 -0.72 3.00 -6.62
CA GLY A 129 -0.32 2.83 -5.22
C GLY A 129 1.17 2.55 -5.12
N VAL A 130 1.69 2.60 -3.90
CA VAL A 130 3.11 2.32 -3.62
C VAL A 130 3.50 0.88 -4.00
N PRO A 131 4.79 0.59 -4.19
CA PRO A 131 5.24 -0.80 -4.35
C PRO A 131 4.77 -1.69 -3.18
N ASN A 132 4.55 -2.95 -3.45
CA ASN A 132 4.16 -3.97 -2.47
C ASN A 132 2.84 -3.71 -1.71
N VAL A 133 2.03 -2.73 -2.11
CA VAL A 133 0.69 -2.48 -1.53
C VAL A 133 -0.34 -3.57 -1.89
N GLY A 134 -0.05 -4.41 -2.89
CA GLY A 134 -0.91 -5.52 -3.31
C GLY A 134 -1.58 -5.36 -4.68
N LYS A 135 -1.14 -4.40 -5.52
CA LYS A 135 -1.71 -4.17 -6.87
C LYS A 135 -1.73 -5.44 -7.72
N SER A 136 -0.60 -6.12 -7.88
CA SER A 136 -0.50 -7.35 -8.69
C SER A 136 -1.40 -8.45 -8.15
N THR A 137 -1.53 -8.58 -6.83
CA THR A 137 -2.44 -9.54 -6.19
C THR A 137 -3.90 -9.22 -6.53
N LEU A 138 -4.29 -7.94 -6.46
CA LEU A 138 -5.63 -7.48 -6.84
C LEU A 138 -5.89 -7.73 -8.33
N ILE A 139 -4.96 -7.34 -9.21
CA ILE A 139 -5.07 -7.54 -10.65
C ILE A 139 -5.24 -9.02 -10.98
N ASN A 140 -4.37 -9.88 -10.45
CA ASN A 140 -4.46 -11.33 -10.67
C ASN A 140 -5.80 -11.91 -10.21
N ARG A 141 -6.34 -11.39 -9.09
CA ARG A 141 -7.64 -11.83 -8.58
C ARG A 141 -8.81 -11.37 -9.46
N LEU A 142 -8.75 -10.16 -9.97
CA LEU A 142 -9.76 -9.61 -10.88
C LEU A 142 -9.73 -10.33 -12.23
N VAL A 143 -8.54 -10.55 -12.78
CA VAL A 143 -8.32 -11.22 -14.08
C VAL A 143 -8.55 -12.71 -13.99
N GLY A 144 -8.09 -13.37 -12.91
CA GLY A 144 -8.18 -14.83 -12.76
C GLY A 144 -9.61 -15.39 -12.67
N LYS A 145 -10.59 -14.54 -12.32
CA LYS A 145 -12.01 -14.88 -12.36
C LYS A 145 -12.65 -14.69 -13.75
N ASN A 146 -12.02 -13.86 -14.57
CA ASN A 146 -12.48 -13.49 -15.91
C ASN A 146 -11.36 -13.84 -16.91
N LYS A 147 -11.10 -15.13 -17.14
CA LYS A 147 -10.25 -15.58 -18.25
C LYS A 147 -10.89 -15.16 -19.58
N VAL A 148 -10.81 -13.90 -19.92
CA VAL A 148 -11.04 -13.42 -21.27
C VAL A 148 -9.70 -12.95 -21.80
N VAL A 149 -9.21 -13.77 -22.70
CA VAL A 149 -8.14 -13.59 -23.65
C VAL A 149 -7.90 -12.11 -23.92
N ALA A 150 -6.69 -11.63 -23.58
CA ALA A 150 -6.12 -10.52 -24.30
C ALA A 150 -6.16 -10.91 -25.77
N ALA A 151 -7.08 -10.38 -26.53
CA ALA A 151 -7.13 -10.62 -27.97
C ALA A 151 -5.88 -9.96 -28.54
N ASP A 152 -4.85 -10.77 -28.84
CA ASP A 152 -3.79 -10.41 -29.76
C ASP A 152 -4.47 -10.05 -31.10
N ARG A 153 -4.73 -8.76 -31.28
CA ARG A 153 -5.07 -8.25 -32.60
C ARG A 153 -3.74 -8.02 -33.33
N PRO A 154 -3.45 -8.83 -34.36
CA PRO A 154 -2.27 -8.63 -35.19
C PRO A 154 -2.31 -7.22 -35.79
N GLY A 155 -1.25 -6.41 -35.60
CA GLY A 155 -1.10 -5.10 -36.22
C GLY A 155 -1.20 -3.90 -35.28
N VAL A 156 -1.40 -4.08 -33.97
CA VAL A 156 -1.30 -2.98 -32.99
C VAL A 156 0.09 -3.00 -32.40
N THR A 157 0.87 -1.96 -32.66
CA THR A 157 2.14 -1.62 -32.00
C THR A 157 2.07 -1.94 -30.53
N ARG A 158 3.17 -2.42 -29.92
CA ARG A 158 3.34 -2.73 -28.47
C ARG A 158 2.72 -1.64 -27.59
N GLY A 159 1.39 -1.60 -27.53
CA GLY A 159 0.54 -0.63 -26.88
C GLY A 159 0.08 -1.17 -25.54
N GLN A 160 -0.39 -0.27 -24.72
CA GLN A 160 -0.94 -0.52 -23.40
C GLN A 160 -1.94 -1.67 -23.42
N GLN A 161 -1.73 -2.67 -22.57
CA GLN A 161 -2.65 -3.83 -22.49
C GLN A 161 -3.83 -3.48 -21.62
N TRP A 162 -5.04 -3.63 -22.17
CA TRP A 162 -6.29 -3.51 -21.45
C TRP A 162 -6.81 -4.90 -21.11
N VAL A 163 -7.19 -5.09 -19.85
CA VAL A 163 -7.71 -6.36 -19.35
C VAL A 163 -9.11 -6.17 -18.80
N THR A 164 -10.09 -6.92 -19.29
CA THR A 164 -11.45 -6.89 -18.75
C THR A 164 -11.49 -7.51 -17.37
N ILE A 165 -11.88 -6.71 -16.36
CA ILE A 165 -11.93 -7.14 -14.94
C ILE A 165 -13.35 -7.42 -14.44
N ALA A 166 -14.35 -6.83 -15.09
CA ALA A 166 -15.77 -7.06 -14.86
C ALA A 166 -16.55 -6.61 -16.08
N LYS A 167 -17.87 -6.92 -16.14
CA LYS A 167 -18.73 -6.47 -17.23
C LYS A 167 -18.69 -4.94 -17.33
N GLY A 168 -18.22 -4.41 -18.46
CA GLY A 168 -18.10 -2.99 -18.73
C GLY A 168 -16.95 -2.29 -18.01
N LEU A 169 -15.99 -3.02 -17.44
CA LEU A 169 -14.78 -2.49 -16.80
C LEU A 169 -13.52 -3.06 -17.42
N GLU A 170 -12.65 -2.20 -17.89
CA GLU A 170 -11.33 -2.52 -18.42
C GLU A 170 -10.24 -1.89 -17.56
N LEU A 171 -9.22 -2.66 -17.23
CA LEU A 171 -8.08 -2.22 -16.43
C LEU A 171 -6.87 -1.97 -17.32
N LEU A 172 -6.19 -0.85 -17.09
CA LEU A 172 -4.86 -0.60 -17.62
C LEU A 172 -3.81 -1.20 -16.68
N ASP A 173 -2.94 -2.06 -17.23
CA ASP A 173 -1.82 -2.59 -16.45
C ASP A 173 -0.82 -1.47 -16.14
N THR A 174 -0.58 -1.22 -14.86
CA THR A 174 0.26 -0.12 -14.38
C THR A 174 1.27 -0.58 -13.33
N PRO A 175 2.55 -0.18 -13.46
CA PRO A 175 3.56 -0.45 -12.44
C PRO A 175 3.30 0.32 -11.14
N GLY A 176 3.86 -0.16 -10.03
CA GLY A 176 3.89 0.59 -8.77
C GLY A 176 4.80 1.80 -8.88
N VAL A 177 4.33 2.94 -8.42
CA VAL A 177 5.09 4.19 -8.52
C VAL A 177 5.22 4.82 -7.13
N LEU A 178 6.46 5.13 -6.76
CA LEU A 178 6.80 6.01 -5.66
C LEU A 178 7.03 7.43 -6.21
N TRP A 179 6.92 8.42 -5.33
CA TRP A 179 7.22 9.82 -5.70
C TRP A 179 8.68 10.20 -5.37
N PRO A 180 9.21 11.26 -6.02
CA PRO A 180 10.65 11.54 -6.08
C PRO A 180 11.32 11.90 -4.76
N LYS A 181 10.59 12.43 -3.79
CA LYS A 181 11.13 12.90 -2.53
C LYS A 181 10.10 12.74 -1.42
N PHE A 182 10.52 12.19 -0.32
CA PHE A 182 9.73 12.17 0.92
C PHE A 182 10.18 13.39 1.74
N GLU A 183 9.30 14.38 1.86
CA GLU A 183 9.57 15.58 2.66
C GLU A 183 9.49 15.29 4.15
N ASP A 184 8.63 14.35 4.52
CA ASP A 184 8.43 13.86 5.88
C ASP A 184 9.23 12.57 6.11
N PRO A 185 10.26 12.56 7.00
CA PRO A 185 11.01 11.36 7.36
C PRO A 185 10.11 10.23 7.89
N GLU A 186 8.99 10.57 8.51
CA GLU A 186 7.98 9.63 8.99
C GLU A 186 7.37 8.81 7.87
N VAL A 187 7.00 9.45 6.76
CA VAL A 187 6.50 8.78 5.55
C VAL A 187 7.54 7.82 5.01
N GLY A 188 8.80 8.27 4.94
CA GLY A 188 9.91 7.43 4.49
C GLY A 188 10.10 6.19 5.36
N PHE A 189 10.09 6.34 6.67
CA PHE A 189 10.16 5.25 7.63
C PHE A 189 9.00 4.25 7.45
N CYS A 190 7.76 4.72 7.42
CA CYS A 190 6.58 3.86 7.23
C CYS A 190 6.65 3.04 5.94
N LEU A 191 7.09 3.66 4.83
CA LEU A 191 7.28 2.99 3.55
C LEU A 191 8.43 1.96 3.58
N ALA A 192 9.50 2.23 4.32
CA ALA A 192 10.64 1.32 4.47
C ALA A 192 10.24 0.05 5.24
N VAL A 193 9.64 0.20 6.44
CA VAL A 193 9.28 -0.94 7.29
C VAL A 193 8.19 -1.81 6.67
N THR A 194 7.27 -1.24 5.89
CA THR A 194 6.25 -1.99 5.15
C THR A 194 6.74 -2.64 3.86
N GLY A 195 8.00 -2.34 3.46
CA GLY A 195 8.65 -2.89 2.28
C GLY A 195 8.24 -2.25 0.96
N ALA A 196 7.68 -1.04 0.99
CA ALA A 196 7.42 -0.25 -0.22
C ALA A 196 8.71 0.30 -0.82
N ILE A 197 9.75 0.44 -0.02
CA ILE A 197 11.11 0.88 -0.39
C ILE A 197 12.07 -0.30 -0.26
N LYS A 198 13.05 -0.38 -1.16
CA LYS A 198 14.08 -1.42 -1.14
C LYS A 198 15.02 -1.24 0.07
N GLU A 199 15.53 -2.35 0.60
CA GLU A 199 16.36 -2.36 1.80
C GLU A 199 17.77 -1.79 1.61
N ASP A 200 18.24 -1.66 0.37
CA ASP A 200 19.55 -1.14 0.01
C ASP A 200 19.65 0.40 0.05
N VAL A 201 18.53 1.10 0.22
CA VAL A 201 18.49 2.56 0.20
C VAL A 201 18.24 3.22 1.57
N TYR A 202 18.16 2.43 2.64
CA TYR A 202 18.03 2.91 4.01
C TYR A 202 18.75 2.03 5.01
N ASP A 203 19.03 2.55 6.20
CA ASP A 203 19.62 1.79 7.30
C ASP A 203 18.54 0.90 7.96
N ARG A 204 18.72 -0.43 7.85
CA ARG A 204 17.77 -1.43 8.36
C ARG A 204 17.74 -1.51 9.88
N GLU A 205 18.89 -1.31 10.54
CA GLU A 205 19.00 -1.34 12.00
C GLU A 205 18.21 -0.18 12.57
N THR A 206 18.46 1.04 12.12
CA THR A 206 17.68 2.23 12.49
C THR A 206 16.19 2.05 12.23
N ALA A 207 15.82 1.46 11.08
CA ALA A 207 14.40 1.22 10.77
C ALA A 207 13.73 0.27 11.77
N VAL A 208 14.43 -0.78 12.21
CA VAL A 208 13.92 -1.75 13.18
C VAL A 208 13.90 -1.18 14.59
N GLU A 209 14.94 -0.41 14.99
CA GLU A 209 14.94 0.30 16.26
C GLU A 209 13.72 1.21 16.39
N LEU A 210 13.49 2.07 15.42
CA LEU A 210 12.33 2.98 15.39
C LEU A 210 10.98 2.23 15.34
N LEU A 211 10.92 1.11 14.62
CA LEU A 211 9.71 0.28 14.58
C LEU A 211 9.42 -0.33 15.95
N LEU A 212 10.41 -0.92 16.59
CA LEU A 212 10.25 -1.53 17.91
C LEU A 212 9.93 -0.48 18.97
N GLU A 213 10.61 0.68 19.01
CA GLU A 213 10.28 1.78 19.92
C GLU A 213 8.80 2.16 19.80
N ARG A 214 8.31 2.34 18.58
CA ARG A 214 6.90 2.66 18.33
C ARG A 214 5.95 1.57 18.80
N LEU A 215 6.26 0.31 18.48
CA LEU A 215 5.41 -0.81 18.86
C LEU A 215 5.44 -1.07 20.36
N MET A 216 6.54 -0.82 21.05
CA MET A 216 6.65 -0.89 22.52
C MET A 216 5.69 0.09 23.20
N HIS A 217 5.48 1.27 22.62
CA HIS A 217 4.55 2.26 23.18
C HIS A 217 3.09 2.02 22.80
N ILE A 218 2.82 1.62 21.54
CA ILE A 218 1.44 1.54 21.03
C ILE A 218 0.85 0.14 21.21
N TYR A 219 1.67 -0.90 21.07
CA TYR A 219 1.25 -2.31 21.07
C TYR A 219 2.17 -3.20 21.91
N PRO A 220 2.44 -2.85 23.18
CA PRO A 220 3.43 -3.57 24.01
C PRO A 220 3.07 -5.05 24.19
N GLU A 221 1.79 -5.36 24.43
CA GLU A 221 1.33 -6.73 24.67
C GLU A 221 1.52 -7.64 23.44
N ASP A 222 1.26 -7.12 22.25
CA ASP A 222 1.49 -7.89 21.01
C ASP A 222 2.94 -8.29 20.86
N LEU A 223 3.89 -7.40 21.20
CA LEU A 223 5.32 -7.70 21.17
C LEU A 223 5.72 -8.74 22.23
N ARG A 224 5.23 -8.57 23.48
CA ARG A 224 5.49 -9.51 24.59
C ARG A 224 5.04 -10.92 24.23
N VAL A 225 3.81 -11.04 23.78
CA VAL A 225 3.22 -12.32 23.37
C VAL A 225 3.94 -12.91 22.17
N LYS A 226 4.18 -12.10 21.15
CA LYS A 226 4.79 -12.57 19.89
C LYS A 226 6.19 -13.12 20.10
N TYR A 227 7.03 -12.42 20.84
CA TYR A 227 8.42 -12.82 21.00
C TYR A 227 8.67 -13.64 22.28
N ALA A 228 7.67 -13.79 23.14
CA ALA A 228 7.75 -14.43 24.46
C ALA A 228 8.85 -13.77 25.32
N ILE A 229 8.82 -12.43 25.39
CA ILE A 229 9.77 -11.61 26.14
C ILE A 229 9.01 -10.68 27.07
N ASP A 230 9.66 -10.26 28.14
CA ASP A 230 9.17 -9.19 29.02
C ASP A 230 10.09 -7.97 28.88
N PHE A 231 9.47 -6.78 28.89
CA PHE A 231 10.16 -5.49 28.84
C PHE A 231 9.29 -4.39 29.44
N SER A 232 9.91 -3.33 29.92
CA SER A 232 9.22 -2.09 30.26
C SER A 232 9.21 -1.13 29.04
N GLU A 233 8.21 -0.26 28.97
CA GLU A 233 8.12 0.73 27.88
C GLU A 233 9.30 1.74 27.88
N ALA A 234 9.94 1.92 29.03
CA ALA A 234 11.12 2.78 29.18
C ALA A 234 12.46 2.05 28.92
N GLU A 235 12.42 0.75 28.62
CA GLU A 235 13.63 -0.03 28.37
C GLU A 235 14.27 0.36 27.05
N PRO A 236 15.61 0.44 26.96
CA PRO A 236 16.28 0.73 25.69
C PRO A 236 15.96 -0.32 24.63
N VAL A 237 15.60 0.11 23.43
CA VAL A 237 15.19 -0.78 22.32
C VAL A 237 16.24 -1.85 22.01
N ARG A 238 17.53 -1.54 22.16
CA ARG A 238 18.63 -2.50 21.95
C ARG A 238 18.63 -3.65 22.97
N GLU A 239 18.18 -3.42 24.19
CA GLU A 239 17.99 -4.46 25.18
C GLU A 239 16.82 -5.38 24.80
N VAL A 240 15.73 -4.78 24.32
CA VAL A 240 14.59 -5.54 23.79
C VAL A 240 14.98 -6.37 22.57
N MET A 241 15.78 -5.82 21.64
CA MET A 241 16.35 -6.58 20.51
C MET A 241 17.22 -7.75 21.00
N SER A 242 17.99 -7.55 22.05
CA SER A 242 18.81 -8.63 22.66
C SER A 242 17.94 -9.73 23.26
N LYS A 243 16.85 -9.37 23.95
CA LYS A 243 15.87 -10.35 24.45
C LYS A 243 15.21 -11.13 23.31
N ILE A 244 14.82 -10.44 22.21
CA ILE A 244 14.30 -11.11 21.01
C ILE A 244 15.34 -12.09 20.45
N ALA A 245 16.63 -11.69 20.38
CA ALA A 245 17.70 -12.54 19.88
C ALA A 245 17.81 -13.85 20.67
N VAL A 246 17.80 -13.76 21.99
CA VAL A 246 17.85 -14.94 22.88
C VAL A 246 16.61 -15.79 22.72
N ALA A 247 15.41 -15.18 22.83
CA ALA A 247 14.13 -15.89 22.78
C ALA A 247 13.88 -16.59 21.43
N ARG A 248 14.45 -16.08 20.34
CA ARG A 248 14.28 -16.62 18.98
C ARG A 248 15.50 -17.38 18.46
N GLY A 249 16.53 -17.57 19.27
CA GLY A 249 17.72 -18.28 18.86
C GLY A 249 18.51 -17.58 17.75
N CYS A 250 18.45 -16.25 17.69
CA CYS A 250 19.25 -15.45 16.76
C CYS A 250 20.67 -15.31 17.29
N LEU A 251 21.42 -16.42 17.26
CA LEU A 251 22.79 -16.51 17.80
C LEU A 251 23.75 -16.90 16.69
N LYS A 252 24.98 -16.39 16.80
CA LYS A 252 26.19 -16.83 16.05
C LYS A 252 26.91 -17.94 16.80
N VAL A 253 27.93 -18.53 16.17
CA VAL A 253 28.80 -19.49 16.79
C VAL A 253 29.43 -18.86 18.05
N GLY A 254 29.44 -19.61 19.15
CA GLY A 254 29.93 -19.12 20.45
C GLY A 254 28.89 -18.36 21.29
N GLY A 255 27.61 -18.36 20.89
CA GLY A 255 26.53 -17.76 21.67
C GLY A 255 26.38 -16.21 21.56
N VAL A 256 27.12 -15.61 20.64
CA VAL A 256 27.06 -14.16 20.39
C VAL A 256 25.74 -13.81 19.71
N LEU A 257 25.08 -12.71 20.14
CA LEU A 257 23.83 -12.24 19.54
C LEU A 257 24.02 -11.88 18.06
N ASP A 258 23.11 -12.36 17.21
CA ASP A 258 23.08 -12.07 15.79
C ASP A 258 21.99 -11.02 15.50
N ILE A 259 22.37 -9.75 15.66
CA ILE A 259 21.43 -8.61 15.48
C ILE A 259 20.91 -8.54 14.05
N ASP A 260 21.72 -8.89 13.05
CA ASP A 260 21.24 -8.93 11.65
C ASP A 260 20.08 -9.91 11.47
N LYS A 261 20.12 -11.07 12.13
CA LYS A 261 18.99 -12.02 12.13
C LYS A 261 17.78 -11.47 12.85
N VAL A 262 17.95 -10.71 13.93
CA VAL A 262 16.84 -10.03 14.62
C VAL A 262 16.18 -9.01 13.70
N ILE A 263 16.99 -8.18 13.02
CA ILE A 263 16.49 -7.17 12.06
C ILE A 263 15.66 -7.85 10.96
N GLN A 264 16.18 -8.90 10.34
CA GLN A 264 15.48 -9.67 9.31
C GLN A 264 14.19 -10.32 9.84
N LEU A 265 14.23 -10.87 11.06
CA LEU A 265 13.08 -11.49 11.70
C LEU A 265 11.96 -10.49 11.94
N VAL A 266 12.26 -9.34 12.55
CA VAL A 266 11.30 -8.30 12.91
C VAL A 266 10.65 -7.71 11.65
N LEU A 267 11.44 -7.32 10.64
CA LEU A 267 10.92 -6.81 9.38
C LEU A 267 10.02 -7.83 8.67
N ARG A 268 10.45 -9.10 8.60
CA ARG A 268 9.66 -10.17 8.00
C ARG A 268 8.35 -10.37 8.74
N ASP A 269 8.37 -10.46 10.06
CA ASP A 269 7.19 -10.71 10.88
C ASP A 269 6.20 -9.54 10.79
N PHE A 270 6.68 -8.29 10.77
CA PHE A 270 5.85 -7.11 10.54
C PHE A 270 5.23 -7.11 9.14
N ARG A 271 6.03 -7.34 8.09
CA ARG A 271 5.58 -7.30 6.68
C ARG A 271 4.58 -8.40 6.34
N THR A 272 4.68 -9.54 7.01
CA THR A 272 3.80 -10.70 6.78
C THR A 272 2.62 -10.78 7.74
N GLY A 273 2.44 -9.81 8.65
CA GLY A 273 1.38 -9.80 9.65
C GLY A 273 1.55 -10.83 10.76
N ARG A 274 2.71 -11.51 10.83
CA ARG A 274 3.00 -12.51 11.88
C ARG A 274 3.28 -11.88 13.23
N LEU A 275 3.64 -10.61 13.27
CA LEU A 275 3.91 -9.87 14.49
C LEU A 275 2.60 -9.50 15.21
N GLY A 276 1.55 -9.20 14.47
CA GLY A 276 0.25 -8.74 14.95
C GLY A 276 -0.45 -7.87 13.92
N ARG A 277 -1.47 -7.13 14.36
CA ARG A 277 -2.24 -6.20 13.54
C ARG A 277 -1.97 -4.78 13.98
N PHE A 278 -1.23 -4.04 13.18
CA PHE A 278 -0.72 -2.71 13.53
C PHE A 278 -1.06 -1.65 12.49
N THR A 279 -1.29 -0.43 12.96
CA THR A 279 -1.38 0.75 12.11
C THR A 279 -0.51 1.84 12.70
N LEU A 280 0.50 2.28 11.93
CA LEU A 280 1.52 3.23 12.36
C LEU A 280 1.07 4.68 12.18
N ASP A 281 0.25 4.95 11.16
CA ASP A 281 -0.29 6.29 10.92
C ASP A 281 -1.51 6.55 11.80
N GLU A 282 -1.57 7.73 12.40
CA GLU A 282 -2.78 8.20 13.09
C GLU A 282 -3.62 9.05 12.13
N PRO A 283 -4.96 8.83 12.10
CA PRO A 283 -5.84 9.74 11.39
C PRO A 283 -5.78 11.11 12.08
N SER A 284 -5.54 12.18 11.31
CA SER A 284 -5.61 13.54 11.84
C SER A 284 -7.04 13.80 12.34
N GLU A 285 -7.18 14.27 13.57
CA GLU A 285 -8.48 14.62 14.16
C GLU A 285 -9.12 15.87 13.50
N ASN A 286 -8.36 16.56 12.62
CA ASN A 286 -8.78 17.80 11.97
C ASN A 286 -8.37 17.78 10.50
N ASN A 287 -9.33 17.55 9.63
CA ASN A 287 -9.50 18.28 8.37
C ASN A 287 -10.92 18.09 7.86
#